data_f3732b04aabe84f59f316f04f79c511a
#
_entry.id   f3732b04aabe84f59f316f04f79c511a
#
_cell.length_a   1.000
_cell.length_b   1.000
_cell.length_c   1.000
_cell.angle_alpha   90.00
_cell.angle_beta   90.00
_cell.angle_gamma   90.00
#
_symmetry.space_group_name_H-M   'P 1'
#
loop_
_entity.id
_entity.type
_entity.pdbx_description
1 polymer ?
#
loop_
_entity_poly.entity_id
_entity_poly.type
_entity_poly.pdbx_seq_one_letter_code
_entity_poly.pdbx_strand_id
1 'polypeptide(L)'
;MESAFNTAGALSWHELTTHNTEEAMHFYAEIFGWHFKTVKMPHGNYHIIENQGVSIGGITDSLLPTLPSHWTGYITVNDVDQVAISAKKLGGDILFGPEDIPEVGRFCWIKDPQGAIIAAISYLNH
;
A
#
# COMPACT_ATOMS: atom_id res chain seq x y z
N MET A 1 19.40 13.59 -3.84
CA MET A 1 17.94 13.42 -3.98
C MET A 1 17.41 12.53 -2.86
N GLU A 2 16.43 13.00 -2.16
CA GLU A 2 15.87 12.22 -1.08
C GLU A 2 14.96 11.11 -1.59
N SER A 3 14.95 10.00 -0.85
CA SER A 3 14.06 8.89 -1.13
C SER A 3 12.62 9.27 -0.75
N ALA A 4 11.65 8.82 -1.56
CA ALA A 4 10.23 8.99 -1.23
C ALA A 4 9.88 8.35 0.13
N PHE A 5 10.62 7.33 0.54
CA PHE A 5 10.41 6.69 1.84
C PHE A 5 10.72 7.61 3.03
N ASN A 6 11.51 8.64 2.81
CA ASN A 6 11.91 9.59 3.84
C ASN A 6 11.28 10.97 3.67
N THR A 7 10.49 11.18 2.65
CA THR A 7 9.96 12.49 2.31
C THR A 7 8.46 12.53 2.63
N ALA A 8 8.10 13.23 3.70
CA ALA A 8 6.70 13.38 4.07
C ALA A 8 5.90 14.01 2.93
N GLY A 9 4.74 13.44 2.64
CA GLY A 9 3.88 13.87 1.56
C GLY A 9 4.17 13.20 0.22
N ALA A 10 5.25 12.41 0.12
CA ALA A 10 5.61 11.76 -1.12
C ALA A 10 4.85 10.44 -1.31
N LEU A 11 4.46 10.16 -2.56
CA LEU A 11 3.89 8.87 -2.92
C LEU A 11 5.04 7.87 -3.04
N SER A 12 5.10 6.92 -2.12
CA SER A 12 6.27 6.06 -1.94
C SER A 12 6.06 4.59 -2.29
N TRP A 13 4.83 4.14 -2.39
CA TRP A 13 4.53 2.73 -2.67
C TRP A 13 3.21 2.62 -3.40
N HIS A 14 3.09 1.60 -4.25
CA HIS A 14 1.85 1.32 -4.95
C HIS A 14 1.48 -0.14 -4.70
N GLU A 15 0.25 -0.38 -4.33
CA GLU A 15 -0.17 -1.73 -3.99
C GLU A 15 -1.45 -2.10 -4.70
N LEU A 16 -1.44 -3.25 -5.34
CA LEU A 16 -2.65 -3.85 -5.89
C LEU A 16 -3.24 -4.81 -4.87
N THR A 17 -4.49 -4.59 -4.49
CA THR A 17 -5.25 -5.61 -3.78
C THR A 17 -6.21 -6.24 -4.78
N THR A 18 -6.20 -7.56 -4.86
CA THR A 18 -6.95 -8.26 -5.88
C THR A 18 -7.52 -9.56 -5.34
N HIS A 19 -8.55 -10.07 -6.02
CA HIS A 19 -9.16 -11.34 -5.65
C HIS A 19 -8.50 -12.53 -6.31
N ASN A 20 -7.49 -12.30 -7.17
CA ASN A 20 -6.73 -13.37 -7.79
C ASN A 20 -5.30 -12.87 -8.07
N THR A 21 -4.41 -13.10 -7.11
CA THR A 21 -3.04 -12.60 -7.20
C THR A 21 -2.24 -13.30 -8.30
N GLU A 22 -2.45 -14.59 -8.51
CA GLU A 22 -1.70 -15.33 -9.55
C GLU A 22 -2.02 -14.81 -10.94
N GLU A 23 -3.30 -14.62 -11.24
CA GLU A 23 -3.71 -14.11 -12.53
C GLU A 23 -3.21 -12.67 -12.73
N ALA A 24 -3.27 -11.84 -11.68
CA ALA A 24 -2.76 -10.47 -11.76
C ALA A 24 -1.25 -10.45 -12.03
N MET A 25 -0.48 -11.28 -11.33
CA MET A 25 0.97 -11.35 -11.55
C MET A 25 1.29 -11.77 -12.97
N HIS A 26 0.59 -12.78 -13.49
CA HIS A 26 0.82 -13.22 -14.86
C HIS A 26 0.54 -12.09 -15.86
N PHE A 27 -0.59 -11.42 -15.69
CA PHE A 27 -0.98 -10.32 -16.58
C PHE A 27 0.07 -9.21 -16.59
N TYR A 28 0.47 -8.73 -15.41
CA TYR A 28 1.41 -7.61 -15.33
C TYR A 28 2.83 -8.00 -15.73
N ALA A 29 3.24 -9.24 -15.47
CA ALA A 29 4.54 -9.72 -15.95
C ALA A 29 4.60 -9.67 -17.47
N GLU A 30 3.52 -10.08 -18.12
CA GLU A 30 3.48 -10.13 -19.59
C GLU A 30 3.47 -8.75 -20.23
N ILE A 31 2.73 -7.80 -19.65
CA ILE A 31 2.62 -6.48 -20.30
C ILE A 31 3.71 -5.50 -19.88
N PHE A 32 4.28 -5.64 -18.68
CA PHE A 32 5.27 -4.69 -18.17
C PHE A 32 6.64 -5.28 -17.90
N GLY A 33 6.78 -6.61 -17.99
CA GLY A 33 8.06 -7.24 -17.70
C GLY A 33 8.42 -7.27 -16.22
N TRP A 34 7.44 -7.13 -15.35
CA TRP A 34 7.68 -7.15 -13.91
C TRP A 34 8.03 -8.55 -13.42
N HIS A 35 8.85 -8.62 -12.37
CA HIS A 35 9.13 -9.82 -11.62
C HIS A 35 8.55 -9.70 -10.22
N PHE A 36 8.39 -10.83 -9.53
CA PHE A 36 7.74 -10.80 -8.21
C PHE A 36 8.54 -11.63 -7.22
N LYS A 37 8.64 -11.10 -6.00
CA LYS A 37 9.25 -11.81 -4.88
C LYS A 37 8.19 -11.99 -3.81
N THR A 38 7.85 -13.25 -3.50
CA THR A 38 6.80 -13.54 -2.54
C THR A 38 7.38 -13.62 -1.14
N VAL A 39 6.77 -12.90 -0.21
CA VAL A 39 7.10 -12.98 1.22
C VAL A 39 5.84 -13.29 2.00
N LYS A 40 6.00 -13.98 3.12
CA LYS A 40 4.87 -14.30 3.99
C LYS A 40 4.63 -13.17 4.97
N MET A 41 3.37 -12.76 5.08
CA MET A 41 2.92 -11.74 6.01
C MET A 41 1.86 -12.35 6.94
N PRO A 42 1.51 -11.69 8.06
CA PRO A 42 0.53 -12.25 9.00
C PRO A 42 -0.81 -12.62 8.38
N HIS A 43 -1.23 -11.91 7.34
CA HIS A 43 -2.54 -12.11 6.71
C HIS A 43 -2.46 -12.83 5.36
N GLY A 44 -1.34 -13.45 5.04
CA GLY A 44 -1.16 -14.17 3.79
C GLY A 44 0.12 -13.77 3.07
N ASN A 45 0.19 -14.09 1.79
CA ASN A 45 1.36 -13.80 0.99
C ASN A 45 1.32 -12.38 0.46
N TYR A 46 2.50 -11.75 0.42
CA TYR A 46 2.68 -10.45 -0.19
C TYR A 46 3.69 -10.59 -1.32
N HIS A 47 3.32 -10.15 -2.51
CA HIS A 47 4.16 -10.30 -3.70
C HIS A 47 4.76 -8.94 -4.04
N ILE A 48 6.05 -8.78 -3.75
CA ILE A 48 6.75 -7.53 -4.03
C ILE A 48 7.01 -7.43 -5.52
N ILE A 49 6.61 -6.31 -6.12
CA ILE A 49 6.85 -6.04 -7.54
C ILE A 49 8.27 -5.52 -7.70
N GLU A 50 9.05 -6.21 -8.54
CA GLU A 50 10.40 -5.79 -8.86
C GLU A 50 10.51 -5.45 -10.32
N ASN A 51 11.05 -4.27 -10.59
CA ASN A 51 11.27 -3.78 -11.94
C ASN A 51 12.75 -3.47 -12.11
N GLN A 52 13.43 -4.30 -12.92
CA GLN A 52 14.86 -4.14 -13.17
C GLN A 52 15.67 -4.02 -11.88
N GLY A 53 15.36 -4.91 -10.93
CA GLY A 53 16.08 -4.99 -9.67
C GLY A 53 15.64 -4.01 -8.60
N VAL A 54 14.61 -3.20 -8.86
CA VAL A 54 14.11 -2.20 -7.90
C VAL A 54 12.70 -2.60 -7.46
N SER A 55 12.47 -2.62 -6.15
CA SER A 55 11.14 -2.87 -5.59
C SER A 55 10.29 -1.61 -5.72
N ILE A 56 9.16 -1.71 -6.39
CA ILE A 56 8.33 -0.56 -6.69
C ILE A 56 6.92 -0.63 -6.12
N GLY A 57 6.48 -1.78 -5.66
CA GLY A 57 5.13 -1.93 -5.13
C GLY A 57 4.86 -3.35 -4.71
N GLY A 58 3.59 -3.67 -4.53
CA GLY A 58 3.20 -5.01 -4.11
C GLY A 58 1.85 -5.42 -4.65
N ILE A 59 1.61 -6.72 -4.62
CA ILE A 59 0.31 -7.32 -4.95
C ILE A 59 -0.07 -8.24 -3.80
N THR A 60 -1.28 -8.09 -3.30
CA THR A 60 -1.76 -8.89 -2.18
C THR A 60 -3.25 -9.22 -2.35
N ASP A 61 -3.69 -10.22 -1.60
CA ASP A 61 -5.11 -10.59 -1.59
C ASP A 61 -5.93 -9.50 -0.93
N SER A 62 -7.13 -9.26 -1.47
CA SER A 62 -8.04 -8.31 -0.89
C SER A 62 -8.55 -8.81 0.46
N LEU A 63 -8.45 -7.95 1.49
CA LEU A 63 -9.01 -8.21 2.81
C LEU A 63 -10.44 -7.68 2.92
N LEU A 64 -10.91 -6.97 1.91
CA LEU A 64 -12.24 -6.36 1.88
C LEU A 64 -13.04 -6.96 0.73
N PRO A 65 -13.81 -8.03 1.00
CA PRO A 65 -14.48 -8.79 -0.06
C PRO A 65 -15.42 -7.97 -0.94
N THR A 66 -15.95 -6.88 -0.40
CA THR A 66 -16.91 -6.04 -1.11
C THR A 66 -16.26 -5.01 -2.02
N LEU A 67 -14.94 -4.81 -1.90
CA LEU A 67 -14.22 -3.89 -2.78
C LEU A 67 -13.74 -4.62 -4.02
N PRO A 68 -13.89 -4.02 -5.21
CA PRO A 68 -13.26 -4.59 -6.40
C PRO A 68 -11.75 -4.51 -6.30
N SER A 69 -11.08 -5.30 -7.14
CA SER A 69 -9.62 -5.23 -7.24
C SER A 69 -9.23 -3.80 -7.62
N HIS A 70 -8.21 -3.25 -6.94
CA HIS A 70 -7.83 -1.86 -7.17
C HIS A 70 -6.40 -1.60 -6.73
N TRP A 71 -5.82 -0.53 -7.27
CA TRP A 71 -4.50 -0.04 -6.87
C TRP A 71 -4.65 1.03 -5.80
N THR A 72 -3.77 1.00 -4.80
CA THR A 72 -3.73 2.00 -3.73
C THR A 72 -2.34 2.61 -3.68
N GLY A 73 -2.28 3.94 -3.72
CA GLY A 73 -1.03 4.67 -3.50
C GLY A 73 -0.81 4.90 -2.00
N TYR A 74 0.44 4.78 -1.56
CA TYR A 74 0.83 5.01 -0.17
C TYR A 74 1.65 6.28 -0.08
N ILE A 75 1.23 7.18 0.80
CA ILE A 75 1.89 8.46 1.05
C ILE A 75 2.72 8.34 2.32
N THR A 76 3.99 8.70 2.24
CA THR A 76 4.88 8.74 3.41
C THR A 76 4.43 9.85 4.34
N VAL A 77 4.25 9.53 5.61
CA VAL A 77 3.89 10.51 6.64
C VAL A 77 4.75 10.27 7.87
N ASN A 78 4.85 11.29 8.72
CA ASN A 78 5.63 11.18 9.95
C ASN A 78 4.85 10.47 11.06
N ASP A 79 3.53 10.65 11.10
CA ASP A 79 2.69 10.12 12.18
C ASP A 79 1.36 9.65 11.61
N VAL A 80 1.24 8.34 11.43
CA VAL A 80 0.04 7.73 10.84
C VAL A 80 -1.18 7.96 11.73
N ASP A 81 -1.03 7.87 13.05
CA ASP A 81 -2.16 8.04 13.96
C ASP A 81 -2.72 9.47 13.89
N GLN A 82 -1.85 10.45 13.79
CA GLN A 82 -2.28 11.83 13.66
C GLN A 82 -2.97 12.07 12.30
N VAL A 83 -2.46 11.46 11.25
CA VAL A 83 -3.10 11.53 9.93
C VAL A 83 -4.51 10.95 9.99
N ALA A 84 -4.68 9.81 10.66
CA ALA A 84 -5.99 9.18 10.79
C ALA A 84 -6.98 10.10 11.52
N ILE A 85 -6.54 10.75 12.60
CA ILE A 85 -7.37 11.70 13.33
C ILE A 85 -7.76 12.87 12.45
N SER A 86 -6.80 13.44 11.73
CA SER A 86 -7.03 14.57 10.84
C SER A 86 -7.98 14.22 9.70
N ALA A 87 -7.82 13.03 9.12
CA ALA A 87 -8.69 12.58 8.03
C ALA A 87 -10.15 12.55 8.47
N LYS A 88 -10.42 12.02 9.66
CA LYS A 88 -11.79 11.97 10.18
C LYS A 88 -12.35 13.37 10.42
N LYS A 89 -11.55 14.28 10.96
CA LYS A 89 -11.98 15.66 11.20
C LYS A 89 -12.34 16.37 9.91
N LEU A 90 -11.67 16.04 8.82
CA LEU A 90 -11.85 16.71 7.54
C LEU A 90 -12.89 16.00 6.64
N GLY A 91 -13.66 15.08 7.18
CA GLY A 91 -14.75 14.44 6.45
C GLY A 91 -14.40 13.14 5.76
N GLY A 92 -13.19 12.64 5.94
CA GLY A 92 -12.79 11.33 5.46
C GLY A 92 -13.13 10.23 6.45
N ASP A 93 -12.74 9.02 6.12
CA ASP A 93 -12.97 7.87 6.98
C ASP A 93 -11.74 6.96 6.95
N ILE A 94 -11.62 6.10 7.95
CA ILE A 94 -10.52 5.13 8.03
C ILE A 94 -11.10 3.76 7.72
N LEU A 95 -10.61 3.15 6.64
CA LEU A 95 -11.08 1.84 6.22
C LEU A 95 -10.33 0.71 6.91
N PHE A 96 -9.06 0.94 7.27
CA PHE A 96 -8.22 -0.08 7.85
C PHE A 96 -7.08 0.58 8.63
N GLY A 97 -6.76 0.02 9.80
CA GLY A 97 -5.68 0.54 10.64
C GLY A 97 -6.07 1.77 11.44
N PRO A 98 -5.12 2.50 12.00
CA PRO A 98 -3.65 2.31 11.95
C PRO A 98 -3.20 0.96 12.49
N GLU A 99 -2.23 0.36 11.82
CA GLU A 99 -1.74 -0.96 12.16
C GLU A 99 -0.26 -1.08 11.80
N ASP A 100 0.48 -1.89 12.55
CA ASP A 100 1.90 -2.10 12.28
C ASP A 100 2.09 -3.22 11.27
N ILE A 101 3.01 -3.01 10.33
CA ILE A 101 3.52 -4.06 9.46
C ILE A 101 4.89 -4.41 10.00
N PRO A 102 5.09 -5.64 10.52
CA PRO A 102 6.38 -6.03 11.11
C PRO A 102 7.55 -5.73 10.17
N GLU A 103 8.59 -5.11 10.70
CA GLU A 103 9.82 -4.75 9.99
C GLU A 103 9.68 -3.70 8.90
N VAL A 104 8.47 -3.24 8.60
CA VAL A 104 8.21 -2.26 7.55
C VAL A 104 7.84 -0.91 8.13
N GLY A 105 6.77 -0.85 8.90
CA GLY A 105 6.30 0.41 9.45
C GLY A 105 4.85 0.33 9.92
N ARG A 106 4.20 1.49 9.93
CA ARG A 106 2.81 1.62 10.37
C ARG A 106 2.00 2.29 9.28
N PHE A 107 0.76 1.84 9.09
CA PHE A 107 -0.04 2.33 7.97
C PHE A 107 -1.52 2.41 8.33
N CYS A 108 -2.27 3.16 7.50
CA CYS A 108 -3.73 3.10 7.50
C CYS A 108 -4.25 3.35 6.09
N TRP A 109 -5.45 2.86 5.83
CA TRP A 109 -6.18 3.13 4.59
C TRP A 109 -7.25 4.17 4.86
N ILE A 110 -7.29 5.17 4.01
CA ILE A 110 -8.15 6.34 4.15
C ILE A 110 -9.11 6.40 2.97
N LYS A 111 -10.37 6.67 3.28
CA LYS A 111 -11.34 7.01 2.25
C LYS A 111 -11.55 8.52 2.33
N ASP A 112 -11.26 9.22 1.23
CA ASP A 112 -11.40 10.67 1.22
C ASP A 112 -12.89 11.07 1.19
N PRO A 113 -13.23 12.35 1.35
CA PRO A 113 -14.63 12.77 1.41
C PRO A 113 -15.45 12.46 0.16
N GLN A 114 -14.80 12.15 -0.95
CA GLN A 114 -15.49 11.83 -2.20
C GLN A 114 -15.49 10.35 -2.51
N GLY A 115 -14.93 9.52 -1.61
CA GLY A 115 -14.96 8.08 -1.74
C GLY A 115 -13.70 7.45 -2.34
N ALA A 116 -12.68 8.22 -2.65
CA ALA A 116 -11.44 7.65 -3.16
C ALA A 116 -10.58 7.08 -2.03
N ILE A 117 -9.83 6.04 -2.33
CA ILE A 117 -9.01 5.34 -1.35
C ILE A 117 -7.54 5.69 -1.56
N ILE A 118 -6.88 6.03 -0.47
CA ILE A 118 -5.44 6.27 -0.44
C ILE A 118 -4.90 5.77 0.90
N ALA A 119 -3.63 5.48 0.98
CA ALA A 119 -3.03 5.00 2.23
C ALA A 119 -1.94 5.94 2.71
N ALA A 120 -1.72 5.94 4.01
CA ALA A 120 -0.62 6.65 4.65
C ALA A 120 0.28 5.62 5.30
N ILE A 121 1.59 5.84 5.26
CA ILE A 121 2.56 4.91 5.83
C ILE A 121 3.73 5.68 6.44
N SER A 122 4.23 5.16 7.55
CA SER A 122 5.44 5.65 8.19
C SER A 122 6.39 4.46 8.28
N TYR A 123 7.54 4.55 7.61
CA TYR A 123 8.50 3.45 7.55
C TYR A 123 9.42 3.46 8.76
N LEU A 124 9.85 2.26 9.18
CA LEU A 124 10.69 2.15 10.38
C LEU A 124 12.11 2.67 10.19
N ASN A 125 12.75 2.32 9.09
CA ASN A 125 14.19 2.59 8.91
C ASN A 125 14.50 3.07 7.50
N HIS A 126 14.21 4.34 7.25
CA HIS A 126 14.55 4.94 5.95
C HIS A 126 15.06 6.35 6.07
#